data_6179eb1a8719398a797e32c9e1a05264
#
_entry.id   6179eb1a8719398a797e32c9e1a05264
#
_cell.length_a   1.000
_cell.length_b   1.000
_cell.length_c   1.000
_cell.angle_alpha   90.00
_cell.angle_beta   90.00
_cell.angle_gamma   90.00
#
_symmetry.space_group_name_H-M   'P 1'
#
loop_
_entity.id
_entity.type
_entity.pdbx_description
1 polymer ?
#
loop_
_entity_poly.entity_id
_entity_poly.type
_entity_poly.pdbx_seq_one_letter_code
_entity_poly.pdbx_strand_id
1 'polypeptide(L)'
;NAIILALLAGLGVWLYLMRGKKAVSARPAPSAPALPHEQAIQELHALRVKRLMERKLFSQHYFELSEIFRRYLKNRYAFPALDWTTEEISLKLQEIAGISPAARKAAVSILEQTDQVKFAQVVPSEIDASSTMSSILNFVQSTQFNAAPNRQTTDPHP
;
A
#
# COMPACT_ATOMS: atom_id res chain seq x y z
N ASN A 1 -8.62 -3.01 48.78
CA ASN A 1 -7.75 -2.30 47.77
C ASN A 1 -6.68 -3.20 47.13
N ALA A 2 -6.25 -4.29 47.82
CA ALA A 2 -5.24 -5.23 47.28
C ALA A 2 -5.73 -6.01 46.03
N ILE A 3 -7.03 -6.33 45.96
CA ILE A 3 -7.66 -7.04 44.82
C ILE A 3 -7.65 -6.19 43.55
N ILE A 4 -7.88 -4.90 43.64
CA ILE A 4 -7.87 -3.98 42.51
C ILE A 4 -6.45 -3.83 41.94
N LEU A 5 -5.45 -3.76 42.81
CA LEU A 5 -4.04 -3.73 42.42
C LEU A 5 -3.60 -5.01 41.71
N ALA A 6 -4.05 -6.18 42.20
CA ALA A 6 -3.76 -7.47 41.56
C ALA A 6 -4.41 -7.60 40.17
N LEU A 7 -5.64 -7.08 39.98
CA LEU A 7 -6.33 -7.07 38.68
C LEU A 7 -5.67 -6.13 37.68
N LEU A 8 -5.22 -4.96 38.12
CA LEU A 8 -4.49 -4.02 37.25
C LEU A 8 -3.13 -4.55 36.85
N ALA A 9 -2.42 -5.21 37.77
CA ALA A 9 -1.14 -5.88 37.45
C ALA A 9 -1.34 -7.05 36.48
N GLY A 10 -2.37 -7.87 36.68
CA GLY A 10 -2.73 -8.97 35.76
C GLY A 10 -3.10 -8.46 34.36
N LEU A 11 -3.87 -7.38 34.25
CA LEU A 11 -4.24 -6.76 32.99
C LEU A 11 -3.01 -6.17 32.30
N GLY A 12 -2.11 -5.53 33.03
CA GLY A 12 -0.85 -4.98 32.52
C GLY A 12 0.06 -6.05 31.95
N VAL A 13 0.23 -7.17 32.68
CA VAL A 13 1.02 -8.32 32.22
C VAL A 13 0.35 -8.97 30.99
N TRP A 14 -0.96 -9.13 30.99
CA TRP A 14 -1.70 -9.69 29.85
C TRP A 14 -1.57 -8.84 28.60
N LEU A 15 -1.69 -7.51 28.72
CA LEU A 15 -1.48 -6.56 27.61
C LEU A 15 -0.02 -6.54 27.13
N TYR A 16 0.93 -6.68 28.04
CA TYR A 16 2.37 -6.79 27.72
C TYR A 16 2.66 -8.07 26.95
N LEU A 17 2.11 -9.20 27.37
CA LEU A 17 2.27 -10.50 26.69
C LEU A 17 1.56 -10.54 25.34
N MET A 18 0.41 -9.85 25.18
CA MET A 18 -0.25 -9.70 23.88
C MET A 18 0.52 -8.79 22.92
N ARG A 19 1.20 -7.77 23.41
CA ARG A 19 2.12 -6.94 22.59
C ARG A 19 3.36 -7.70 22.11
N GLY A 20 3.76 -8.76 22.79
CA GLY A 20 5.00 -9.51 22.52
C GLY A 20 4.94 -10.49 21.35
N LYS A 21 3.79 -10.71 20.72
CA LYS A 21 3.68 -11.63 19.56
C LYS A 21 3.65 -10.92 18.21
N LYS A 22 4.46 -9.88 18.03
CA LYS A 22 5.00 -9.65 16.68
C LYS A 22 6.04 -10.75 16.50
N ALA A 23 5.66 -11.83 15.83
CA ALA A 23 6.60 -12.82 15.35
C ALA A 23 7.71 -12.05 14.61
N VAL A 24 8.92 -12.07 15.19
CA VAL A 24 10.14 -11.76 14.45
C VAL A 24 10.24 -12.88 13.43
N SER A 25 9.55 -12.70 12.31
CA SER A 25 9.79 -13.49 11.12
C SER A 25 11.27 -13.33 10.83
N ALA A 26 12.01 -14.41 10.87
CA ALA A 26 13.43 -14.44 10.56
C ALA A 26 13.64 -13.63 9.28
N ARG A 27 14.34 -12.49 9.42
CA ARG A 27 14.67 -11.60 8.33
C ARG A 27 15.54 -12.42 7.38
N PRO A 28 15.08 -12.74 6.16
CA PRO A 28 15.98 -13.28 5.16
C PRO A 28 17.12 -12.28 5.00
N ALA A 29 18.35 -12.77 4.77
CA ALA A 29 19.52 -11.95 4.47
C ALA A 29 19.14 -10.83 3.48
N PRO A 30 19.78 -9.63 3.54
CA PRO A 30 19.37 -8.47 2.77
C PRO A 30 19.47 -8.78 1.27
N SER A 31 18.39 -9.28 0.73
CA SER A 31 18.15 -9.21 -0.71
C SER A 31 18.07 -7.72 -1.06
N ALA A 32 18.63 -7.33 -2.19
CA ALA A 32 18.54 -5.97 -2.68
C ALA A 32 17.10 -5.45 -2.45
N PRO A 33 16.92 -4.19 -2.01
CA PRO A 33 15.60 -3.67 -1.70
C PRO A 33 14.69 -3.89 -2.92
N ALA A 34 13.59 -4.60 -2.71
CA ALA A 34 12.64 -4.90 -3.77
C ALA A 34 12.21 -3.60 -4.45
N LEU A 35 12.11 -3.61 -5.77
CA LEU A 35 11.68 -2.43 -6.51
C LEU A 35 10.27 -2.02 -6.05
N PRO A 36 9.94 -0.72 -6.01
CA PRO A 36 8.66 -0.24 -5.50
C PRO A 36 7.45 -0.94 -6.12
N HIS A 37 7.49 -1.23 -7.41
CA HIS A 37 6.42 -1.94 -8.10
C HIS A 37 6.33 -3.42 -7.73
N GLU A 38 7.46 -4.10 -7.53
CA GLU A 38 7.48 -5.50 -7.08
C GLU A 38 6.90 -5.63 -5.68
N GLN A 39 7.30 -4.73 -4.78
CA GLN A 39 6.74 -4.68 -3.43
C GLN A 39 5.23 -4.47 -3.46
N ALA A 40 4.72 -3.49 -4.22
CA ALA A 40 3.30 -3.21 -4.32
C ALA A 40 2.51 -4.41 -4.87
N ILE A 41 3.01 -5.09 -5.90
CA ILE A 41 2.39 -6.28 -6.47
C ILE A 41 2.33 -7.42 -5.44
N GLN A 42 3.42 -7.65 -4.72
CA GLN A 42 3.45 -8.68 -3.66
C GLN A 42 2.44 -8.37 -2.53
N GLU A 43 2.35 -7.11 -2.11
CA GLU A 43 1.40 -6.69 -1.07
C GLU A 43 -0.06 -6.81 -1.54
N LEU A 44 -0.37 -6.47 -2.79
CA LEU A 44 -1.70 -6.68 -3.39
C LEU A 44 -2.07 -8.16 -3.44
N HIS A 45 -1.12 -9.02 -3.81
CA HIS A 45 -1.32 -10.47 -3.76
C HIS A 45 -1.59 -10.97 -2.33
N ALA A 46 -0.80 -10.54 -1.36
CA ALA A 46 -1.00 -10.89 0.04
C ALA A 46 -2.38 -10.44 0.57
N LEU A 47 -2.82 -9.23 0.18
CA LEU A 47 -4.14 -8.72 0.53
C LEU A 47 -5.27 -9.60 -0.07
N ARG A 48 -5.13 -10.00 -1.33
CA ARG A 48 -6.11 -10.87 -2.00
C ARG A 48 -6.27 -12.21 -1.27
N VAL A 49 -5.17 -12.82 -0.81
CA VAL A 49 -5.19 -14.09 -0.08
C VAL A 49 -5.94 -13.98 1.26
N LYS A 50 -5.99 -12.79 1.88
CA LYS A 50 -6.73 -12.56 3.13
C LYS A 50 -8.25 -12.71 2.99
N ARG A 51 -8.79 -12.64 1.77
CA ARG A 51 -10.22 -12.77 1.44
C ARG A 51 -11.12 -11.89 2.32
N LEU A 52 -10.69 -10.66 2.60
CA LEU A 52 -11.36 -9.76 3.54
C LEU A 52 -12.78 -9.39 3.09
N MET A 53 -13.01 -9.28 1.78
CA MET A 53 -14.33 -8.97 1.21
C MET A 53 -15.35 -10.07 1.49
N GLU A 54 -14.98 -11.33 1.29
CA GLU A 54 -15.84 -12.50 1.59
C GLU A 54 -16.17 -12.58 3.10
N ARG A 55 -15.26 -12.10 3.93
CA ARG A 55 -15.43 -12.01 5.39
C ARG A 55 -16.18 -10.76 5.83
N LYS A 56 -16.66 -9.93 4.90
CA LYS A 56 -17.37 -8.66 5.13
C LYS A 56 -16.53 -7.62 5.92
N LEU A 57 -15.21 -7.74 5.86
CA LEU A 57 -14.25 -6.80 6.49
C LEU A 57 -13.87 -5.69 5.49
N PHE A 58 -14.88 -4.98 5.00
CA PHE A 58 -14.76 -4.01 3.91
C PHE A 58 -13.81 -2.86 4.27
N SER A 59 -14.01 -2.23 5.42
CA SER A 59 -13.16 -1.12 5.88
C SER A 59 -11.70 -1.52 6.00
N GLN A 60 -11.43 -2.74 6.51
CA GLN A 60 -10.07 -3.25 6.60
C GLN A 60 -9.45 -3.47 5.22
N HIS A 61 -10.22 -4.03 4.28
CA HIS A 61 -9.75 -4.25 2.91
C HIS A 61 -9.32 -2.95 2.24
N TYR A 62 -10.17 -1.92 2.30
CA TYR A 62 -9.89 -0.63 1.68
C TYR A 62 -8.83 0.18 2.43
N PHE A 63 -8.71 0.00 3.74
CA PHE A 63 -7.61 0.55 4.50
C PHE A 63 -6.27 -0.01 4.00
N GLU A 64 -6.15 -1.33 3.89
CA GLU A 64 -4.94 -1.98 3.40
C GLU A 64 -4.65 -1.64 1.93
N LEU A 65 -5.67 -1.57 1.05
CA LEU A 65 -5.51 -1.10 -0.33
C LEU A 65 -4.93 0.32 -0.39
N SER A 66 -5.50 1.24 0.39
CA SER A 66 -5.05 2.62 0.48
C SER A 66 -3.59 2.72 0.95
N GLU A 67 -3.22 1.94 1.98
CA GLU A 67 -1.84 1.91 2.47
C GLU A 67 -0.85 1.38 1.44
N ILE A 68 -1.18 0.29 0.75
CA ILE A 68 -0.33 -0.28 -0.31
C ILE A 68 -0.09 0.76 -1.41
N PHE A 69 -1.16 1.42 -1.85
CA PHE A 69 -1.05 2.41 -2.92
C PHE A 69 -0.25 3.64 -2.49
N ARG A 70 -0.51 4.19 -1.30
CA ARG A 70 0.24 5.34 -0.75
C ARG A 70 1.71 4.98 -0.52
N ARG A 71 2.01 3.76 -0.07
CA ARG A 71 3.39 3.27 0.07
C ARG A 71 4.10 3.17 -1.28
N TYR A 72 3.39 2.70 -2.31
CA TYR A 72 3.92 2.70 -3.67
C TYR A 72 4.27 4.12 -4.14
N LEU A 73 3.35 5.08 -3.98
CA LEU A 73 3.59 6.48 -4.35
C LEU A 73 4.81 7.06 -3.61
N LYS A 74 4.90 6.82 -2.29
CA LYS A 74 6.05 7.21 -1.48
C LYS A 74 7.37 6.65 -2.02
N ASN A 75 7.41 5.35 -2.26
CA ASN A 75 8.65 4.69 -2.66
C ASN A 75 9.02 5.00 -4.11
N ARG A 76 8.03 5.23 -4.97
CA ARG A 76 8.24 5.51 -6.40
C ARG A 76 8.63 6.95 -6.67
N TYR A 77 8.04 7.89 -5.95
CA TYR A 77 8.17 9.32 -6.22
C TYR A 77 8.83 10.11 -5.09
N ALA A 78 9.26 9.45 -4.03
CA ALA A 78 10.04 10.02 -2.91
C ALA A 78 9.34 11.18 -2.19
N PHE A 79 8.03 11.06 -1.91
CA PHE A 79 7.32 12.00 -1.05
C PHE A 79 6.47 11.26 0.01
N PRO A 80 6.13 11.87 1.17
CA PRO A 80 5.52 11.16 2.31
C PRO A 80 4.01 10.89 2.11
N ALA A 81 3.63 10.17 1.06
CA ALA A 81 2.24 9.88 0.69
C ALA A 81 1.42 9.15 1.77
N LEU A 82 2.07 8.48 2.73
CA LEU A 82 1.37 7.81 3.84
C LEU A 82 0.83 8.80 4.87
N ASP A 83 1.46 9.97 5.00
CA ASP A 83 1.14 10.97 6.01
C ASP A 83 0.28 12.11 5.45
N TRP A 84 0.11 12.15 4.13
CA TRP A 84 -0.58 13.22 3.40
C TRP A 84 -2.03 12.87 3.08
N THR A 85 -2.86 13.90 3.01
CA THR A 85 -4.23 13.81 2.50
C THR A 85 -4.24 13.54 0.99
N THR A 86 -5.38 13.09 0.48
CA THR A 86 -5.56 12.89 -0.96
C THR A 86 -5.38 14.18 -1.75
N GLU A 87 -5.79 15.32 -1.20
CA GLU A 87 -5.60 16.63 -1.83
C GLU A 87 -4.13 17.02 -1.92
N GLU A 88 -3.36 16.88 -0.85
CA GLU A 88 -1.91 17.15 -0.85
C GLU A 88 -1.16 16.24 -1.83
N ILE A 89 -1.54 14.96 -1.91
CA ILE A 89 -0.98 14.03 -2.90
C ILE A 89 -1.34 14.48 -4.32
N SER A 90 -2.59 14.89 -4.56
CA SER A 90 -3.04 15.37 -5.86
C SER A 90 -2.24 16.56 -6.34
N LEU A 91 -2.02 17.55 -5.47
CA LEU A 91 -1.18 18.72 -5.79
C LEU A 91 0.26 18.29 -6.09
N LYS A 92 0.83 17.40 -5.28
CA LYS A 92 2.19 16.90 -5.50
C LYS A 92 2.36 16.17 -6.82
N LEU A 93 1.39 15.34 -7.20
CA LEU A 93 1.44 14.62 -8.48
C LEU A 93 1.43 15.56 -9.69
N GLN A 94 0.89 16.76 -9.57
CA GLN A 94 0.92 17.78 -10.65
C GLN A 94 2.33 18.34 -10.88
N GLU A 95 3.13 18.41 -9.82
CA GLU A 95 4.51 18.94 -9.88
C GLU A 95 5.51 17.93 -10.43
N ILE A 96 5.20 16.62 -10.34
CA ILE A 96 6.15 15.58 -10.73
C ILE A 96 6.23 15.47 -12.25
N ALA A 97 7.42 15.73 -12.78
CA ALA A 97 7.69 15.53 -14.20
C ALA A 97 7.64 14.04 -14.58
N GLY A 98 7.15 13.73 -15.78
CA GLY A 98 7.12 12.36 -16.29
C GLY A 98 5.90 11.51 -15.90
N ILE A 99 5.00 12.04 -15.07
CA ILE A 99 3.69 11.40 -14.85
C ILE A 99 2.71 11.94 -15.88
N SER A 100 2.09 11.06 -16.67
CA SER A 100 1.09 11.46 -17.65
C SER A 100 -0.18 12.04 -16.98
N PRO A 101 -0.91 12.96 -17.63
CA PRO A 101 -2.18 13.47 -17.09
C PRO A 101 -3.19 12.36 -16.78
N ALA A 102 -3.23 11.29 -17.58
CA ALA A 102 -4.08 10.13 -17.36
C ALA A 102 -3.69 9.38 -16.08
N ALA A 103 -2.39 9.17 -15.84
CA ALA A 103 -1.91 8.54 -14.63
C ALA A 103 -2.18 9.38 -13.37
N ARG A 104 -2.03 10.71 -13.45
CA ARG A 104 -2.41 11.61 -12.35
C ARG A 104 -3.88 11.48 -11.99
N LYS A 105 -4.75 11.52 -12.99
CA LYS A 105 -6.20 11.36 -12.80
C LYS A 105 -6.53 9.99 -12.20
N ALA A 106 -5.91 8.93 -12.69
CA ALA A 106 -6.09 7.59 -12.16
C ALA A 106 -5.65 7.48 -10.68
N ALA A 107 -4.51 8.07 -10.32
CA ALA A 107 -4.04 8.07 -8.93
C ALA A 107 -5.02 8.76 -7.99
N VAL A 108 -5.51 9.94 -8.36
CA VAL A 108 -6.50 10.70 -7.56
C VAL A 108 -7.79 9.90 -7.41
N SER A 109 -8.31 9.33 -8.50
CA SER A 109 -9.51 8.50 -8.47
C SER A 109 -9.37 7.28 -7.55
N ILE A 110 -8.23 6.61 -7.55
CA ILE A 110 -7.96 5.48 -6.64
C ILE A 110 -7.98 5.94 -5.19
N LEU A 111 -7.33 7.06 -4.88
CA LEU A 111 -7.29 7.61 -3.52
C LEU A 111 -8.68 7.99 -3.03
N GLU A 112 -9.46 8.70 -3.85
CA GLU A 112 -10.84 9.09 -3.53
C GLU A 112 -11.74 7.88 -3.28
N GLN A 113 -11.66 6.85 -4.14
CA GLN A 113 -12.43 5.62 -3.98
C GLN A 113 -12.10 4.90 -2.66
N THR A 114 -10.82 4.80 -2.33
CA THR A 114 -10.41 4.16 -1.08
C THR A 114 -10.81 4.97 0.14
N ASP A 115 -10.74 6.29 0.08
CA ASP A 115 -11.13 7.18 1.18
C ASP A 115 -12.65 7.19 1.39
N GLN A 116 -13.47 7.12 0.34
CA GLN A 116 -14.93 7.01 0.45
C GLN A 116 -15.35 5.80 1.27
N VAL A 117 -14.78 4.64 1.02
CA VAL A 117 -15.14 3.42 1.78
C VAL A 117 -14.63 3.50 3.23
N LYS A 118 -13.46 4.09 3.44
CA LYS A 118 -12.87 4.23 4.79
C LYS A 118 -13.69 5.15 5.69
N PHE A 119 -14.23 6.25 5.15
CA PHE A 119 -14.81 7.33 5.94
C PHE A 119 -16.33 7.49 5.80
N ALA A 120 -16.92 7.11 4.65
CA ALA A 120 -18.33 7.32 4.37
C ALA A 120 -19.25 6.15 4.76
N GLN A 121 -18.73 5.08 5.35
CA GLN A 121 -19.49 3.84 5.70
C GLN A 121 -20.26 3.25 4.51
N VAL A 122 -19.81 3.52 3.29
CA VAL A 122 -20.38 2.89 2.10
C VAL A 122 -19.97 1.43 2.09
N VAL A 123 -20.94 0.53 1.92
CA VAL A 123 -20.67 -0.90 1.75
C VAL A 123 -20.39 -1.16 0.27
N PRO A 124 -19.12 -1.38 -0.11
CA PRO A 124 -18.77 -1.64 -1.51
C PRO A 124 -19.19 -3.05 -1.91
N SER A 125 -19.46 -3.24 -3.19
CA SER A 125 -19.61 -4.58 -3.75
C SER A 125 -18.27 -5.28 -3.94
N GLU A 126 -18.28 -6.60 -4.13
CA GLU A 126 -17.06 -7.36 -4.48
C GLU A 126 -16.50 -6.93 -5.84
N ILE A 127 -17.37 -6.49 -6.75
CA ILE A 127 -16.98 -5.96 -8.06
C ILE A 127 -16.22 -4.64 -7.88
N ASP A 128 -16.68 -3.74 -7.01
CA ASP A 128 -16.00 -2.47 -6.73
C ASP A 128 -14.60 -2.70 -6.15
N ALA A 129 -14.48 -3.63 -5.20
CA ALA A 129 -13.20 -3.97 -4.59
C ALA A 129 -12.22 -4.58 -5.59
N SER A 130 -12.68 -5.47 -6.45
CA SER A 130 -11.88 -6.08 -7.51
C SER A 130 -11.45 -5.02 -8.55
N SER A 131 -12.34 -4.10 -8.89
CA SER A 131 -12.07 -2.98 -9.80
C SER A 131 -11.02 -2.04 -9.22
N THR A 132 -11.14 -1.64 -7.95
CA THR A 132 -10.16 -0.77 -7.29
C THR A 132 -8.79 -1.43 -7.22
N MET A 133 -8.70 -2.71 -6.85
CA MET A 133 -7.44 -3.46 -6.85
C MET A 133 -6.81 -3.52 -8.25
N SER A 134 -7.63 -3.77 -9.29
CA SER A 134 -7.17 -3.80 -10.68
C SER A 134 -6.67 -2.43 -11.13
N SER A 135 -7.32 -1.35 -10.72
CA SER A 135 -6.89 0.02 -11.02
C SER A 135 -5.54 0.34 -10.41
N ILE A 136 -5.30 -0.09 -9.16
CA ILE A 136 -4.00 0.05 -8.50
C ILE A 136 -2.93 -0.75 -9.25
N LEU A 137 -3.22 -2.00 -9.60
CA LEU A 137 -2.28 -2.85 -10.32
C LEU A 137 -1.90 -2.26 -11.68
N ASN A 138 -2.88 -1.79 -12.45
CA ASN A 138 -2.65 -1.13 -13.74
C ASN A 138 -1.82 0.15 -13.58
N PHE A 139 -2.10 0.95 -12.55
CA PHE A 139 -1.31 2.14 -12.25
C PHE A 139 0.15 1.78 -11.94
N VAL A 140 0.37 0.81 -11.06
CA VAL A 140 1.72 0.34 -10.70
C VAL A 140 2.48 -0.15 -11.91
N GLN A 141 1.85 -0.95 -12.79
CA GLN A 141 2.45 -1.47 -14.01
C GLN A 141 2.77 -0.38 -15.04
N SER A 142 1.88 0.60 -15.20
CA SER A 142 2.07 1.70 -16.17
C SER A 142 3.11 2.73 -15.72
N THR A 143 3.39 2.81 -14.42
CA THR A 143 4.32 3.78 -13.83
C THR A 143 5.58 3.16 -13.26
N GLN A 144 5.78 1.84 -13.45
CA GLN A 144 7.00 1.16 -13.03
C GLN A 144 8.24 1.79 -13.70
N PHE A 145 9.37 1.72 -13.00
CA PHE A 145 10.63 2.17 -13.56
C PHE A 145 11.10 1.15 -14.61
N ASN A 146 10.91 1.44 -15.89
CA ASN A 146 11.63 0.74 -16.92
C ASN A 146 13.08 1.23 -16.86
N ALA A 147 13.93 0.51 -16.13
CA ALA A 147 15.35 0.57 -16.41
C ALA A 147 15.48 0.13 -17.87
N ALA A 148 15.69 1.07 -18.78
CA ALA A 148 15.94 0.75 -20.18
C ALA A 148 17.06 -0.28 -20.20
N PRO A 149 16.92 -1.42 -20.94
CA PRO A 149 18.02 -2.33 -21.08
C PRO A 149 19.17 -1.53 -21.67
N ASN A 150 20.29 -1.50 -20.95
CA ASN A 150 21.54 -0.91 -21.41
C ASN A 150 21.85 -1.54 -22.78
N ARG A 151 21.52 -0.82 -23.86
CA ARG A 151 22.00 -1.17 -25.19
C ARG A 151 23.51 -0.93 -25.15
N GLN A 152 24.23 -1.96 -24.82
CA GLN A 152 25.61 -2.06 -25.22
C GLN A 152 25.58 -1.96 -26.76
N THR A 153 25.87 -0.78 -27.25
CA THR A 153 26.30 -0.60 -28.64
C THR A 153 27.57 -1.38 -28.77
N THR A 154 27.46 -2.63 -29.28
CA THR A 154 28.56 -3.28 -29.88
C THR A 154 28.89 -2.49 -31.14
N ASP A 155 29.91 -1.67 -31.01
CA ASP A 155 30.56 -1.01 -32.12
C ASP A 155 31.20 -2.11 -33.01
N PRO A 156 30.85 -2.22 -34.27
CA PRO A 156 31.58 -3.07 -35.17
C PRO A 156 32.76 -2.25 -35.73
N HIS A 157 33.91 -2.46 -35.16
CA HIS A 157 35.13 -2.01 -35.82
C HIS A 157 35.37 -2.81 -37.13
N PRO A 158 35.83 -2.12 -38.20
CA PRO A 158 36.12 -2.65 -39.49
C PRO A 158 37.36 -3.54 -39.56
#